data_2037cd770020a1523a72313e71f92c88
#
_entry.id   2037cd770020a1523a72313e71f92c88
#
_cell.length_a   1.000
_cell.length_b   1.000
_cell.length_c   1.000
_cell.angle_alpha   90.00
_cell.angle_beta   90.00
_cell.angle_gamma   90.00
#
_symmetry.space_group_name_H-M   'P 1'
#
loop_
_entity.id
_entity.type
_entity.pdbx_description
1 polymer ?
#
loop_
_entity_poly.entity_id
_entity_poly.type
_entity_poly.pdbx_seq_one_letter_code
_entity_poly.pdbx_strand_id
1 'polypeptide(L)'
;PYIFENSFSKIEYPYYWVPILGCLTGCRLEEICMMRTKDIIKINGVWVYRIREEGEYGEEETKVKNPYSERDVPLHSVLVDTLGFIKYVNHIKKLGEERVFYELPKIKNKYQKYVGRFFNDRYLKKIGLKGTGRSVSFHSMRHSVETHLTNQNVNPRMIDGLQGHSQKGIGGSVYMKGVKPEVLMKECVDKIDWGIDFEKLKVKF
;
A
#
# COMPACT_ATOMS: atom_id res chain seq x y z
N PRO A 1 -8.59 -16.58 2.46
CA PRO A 1 -9.60 -16.71 3.51
C PRO A 1 -9.01 -16.95 4.89
N TYR A 2 -7.92 -17.75 5.04
CA TYR A 2 -7.37 -18.18 6.33
C TYR A 2 -6.81 -17.07 7.24
N ILE A 3 -6.51 -15.88 6.76
CA ILE A 3 -6.03 -14.77 7.60
C ILE A 3 -7.14 -14.31 8.57
N PHE A 4 -8.40 -14.44 8.17
CA PHE A 4 -9.51 -13.71 8.75
C PHE A 4 -10.47 -14.57 9.56
N GLU A 5 -10.41 -15.91 9.46
CA GLU A 5 -11.41 -16.77 10.05
C GLU A 5 -11.12 -17.25 11.48
N ASN A 6 -9.89 -17.17 12.01
CA ASN A 6 -9.58 -18.00 13.19
C ASN A 6 -8.70 -17.44 14.29
N SER A 7 -8.51 -16.15 14.50
CA SER A 7 -7.69 -15.75 15.66
C SER A 7 -7.75 -14.30 16.17
N PHE A 8 -8.74 -13.52 15.80
CA PHE A 8 -8.81 -12.14 16.33
C PHE A 8 -10.05 -11.95 17.19
N SER A 9 -9.93 -12.23 18.50
CA SER A 9 -10.84 -11.69 19.52
C SER A 9 -10.75 -10.15 19.59
N LYS A 10 -9.74 -9.56 18.93
CA LYS A 10 -9.54 -8.14 18.67
C LYS A 10 -8.91 -8.02 17.30
N ILE A 11 -9.59 -7.39 16.35
CA ILE A 11 -9.02 -7.12 15.01
C ILE A 11 -7.85 -6.16 15.20
N GLU A 12 -6.65 -6.63 14.99
CA GLU A 12 -5.47 -5.78 14.89
C GLU A 12 -5.44 -5.19 13.48
N TYR A 13 -6.01 -4.03 13.30
CA TYR A 13 -6.21 -3.35 12.01
C TYR A 13 -4.98 -3.27 11.10
N PRO A 14 -3.75 -3.07 11.61
CA PRO A 14 -2.58 -3.12 10.75
C PRO A 14 -2.37 -4.47 10.04
N TYR A 15 -2.63 -5.58 10.71
CA TYR A 15 -2.46 -6.92 10.10
C TYR A 15 -3.57 -7.29 9.12
N TYR A 16 -4.70 -6.62 9.21
CA TYR A 16 -5.78 -6.71 8.23
C TYR A 16 -5.52 -5.83 7.01
N TRP A 17 -5.33 -4.52 7.23
CA TRP A 17 -5.26 -3.56 6.14
C TRP A 17 -3.96 -3.60 5.34
N VAL A 18 -2.81 -3.78 6.01
CA VAL A 18 -1.51 -3.66 5.33
C VAL A 18 -1.32 -4.68 4.21
N PRO A 19 -1.67 -5.98 4.36
CA PRO A 19 -1.62 -6.93 3.25
C PRO A 19 -2.57 -6.59 2.09
N ILE A 20 -3.79 -6.15 2.40
CA ILE A 20 -4.79 -5.78 1.38
C ILE A 20 -4.30 -4.55 0.60
N LEU A 21 -3.80 -3.53 1.29
CA LEU A 21 -3.19 -2.36 0.65
C LEU A 21 -1.98 -2.77 -0.20
N GLY A 22 -1.13 -3.67 0.29
CA GLY A 22 0.03 -4.17 -0.45
C GLY A 22 -0.34 -4.80 -1.79
N CYS A 23 -1.38 -5.65 -1.82
CA CYS A 23 -1.79 -6.33 -3.06
C CYS A 23 -2.62 -5.44 -4.01
N LEU A 24 -3.27 -4.38 -3.52
CA LEU A 24 -4.09 -3.49 -4.35
C LEU A 24 -3.39 -2.18 -4.75
N THR A 25 -2.20 -1.89 -4.23
CA THR A 25 -1.44 -0.68 -4.56
C THR A 25 -0.03 -0.95 -5.04
N GLY A 26 0.56 -2.09 -4.69
CA GLY A 26 1.98 -2.37 -4.92
C GLY A 26 2.94 -1.47 -4.11
N CYS A 27 2.47 -0.76 -3.10
CA CYS A 27 3.29 0.07 -2.22
C CYS A 27 4.28 -0.76 -1.40
N ARG A 28 5.40 -0.14 -1.00
CA ARG A 28 6.36 -0.77 -0.08
C ARG A 28 5.74 -0.90 1.32
N LEU A 29 6.16 -1.93 2.06
CA LEU A 29 5.63 -2.20 3.40
C LEU A 29 5.75 -0.97 4.32
N GLU A 30 6.89 -0.30 4.33
CA GLU A 30 7.09 0.90 5.14
C GLU A 30 6.18 2.06 4.69
N GLU A 31 6.03 2.30 3.39
CA GLU A 31 5.14 3.32 2.86
C GLU A 31 3.71 3.14 3.39
N ILE A 32 3.23 1.88 3.43
CA ILE A 32 1.90 1.58 3.98
C ILE A 32 1.88 1.78 5.50
N CYS A 33 2.87 1.26 6.23
CA CYS A 33 2.88 1.34 7.69
C CYS A 33 3.02 2.77 8.24
N MET A 34 3.67 3.67 7.48
CA MET A 34 3.84 5.08 7.86
C MET A 34 2.71 6.01 7.40
N MET A 35 1.71 5.48 6.69
CA MET A 35 0.60 6.25 6.12
C MET A 35 -0.05 7.18 7.14
N ARG A 36 -0.22 8.46 6.77
CA ARG A 36 -0.87 9.47 7.62
C ARG A 36 -2.30 9.71 7.15
N THR A 37 -3.18 10.04 8.08
CA THR A 37 -4.59 10.32 7.77
C THR A 37 -4.77 11.52 6.83
N LYS A 38 -3.89 12.54 6.94
CA LYS A 38 -3.89 13.73 6.07
C LYS A 38 -3.45 13.46 4.63
N ASP A 39 -2.72 12.36 4.41
CA ASP A 39 -2.20 11.99 3.08
C ASP A 39 -3.19 11.14 2.27
N ILE A 40 -4.34 10.80 2.86
CA ILE A 40 -5.47 10.19 2.16
C ILE A 40 -6.43 11.28 1.75
N ILE A 41 -6.37 11.65 0.47
CA ILE A 41 -7.10 12.79 -0.08
C ILE A 41 -7.85 12.42 -1.36
N LYS A 42 -8.77 13.28 -1.78
CA LYS A 42 -9.52 13.10 -3.03
C LYS A 42 -9.07 14.15 -4.06
N ILE A 43 -8.62 13.69 -5.24
CA ILE A 43 -8.16 14.52 -6.35
C ILE A 43 -9.00 14.16 -7.57
N ASN A 44 -9.69 15.12 -8.17
CA ASN A 44 -10.52 14.93 -9.38
C ASN A 44 -11.45 13.71 -9.29
N GLY A 45 -12.07 13.50 -8.12
CA GLY A 45 -12.99 12.39 -7.89
C GLY A 45 -12.32 11.07 -7.46
N VAL A 46 -11.00 10.92 -7.56
CA VAL A 46 -10.24 9.72 -7.21
C VAL A 46 -9.65 9.85 -5.81
N TRP A 47 -9.84 8.85 -4.95
CA TRP A 47 -9.13 8.76 -3.70
C TRP A 47 -7.70 8.31 -3.94
N VAL A 48 -6.74 9.02 -3.33
CA VAL A 48 -5.30 8.75 -3.47
C VAL A 48 -4.62 8.69 -2.11
N TYR A 49 -3.60 7.87 -2.03
CA TYR A 49 -2.57 7.95 -0.99
C TYR A 49 -1.41 8.77 -1.53
N ARG A 50 -1.17 9.92 -0.92
CA ARG A 50 -0.09 10.84 -1.26
C ARG A 50 1.18 10.46 -0.52
N ILE A 51 2.17 9.93 -1.22
CA ILE A 51 3.49 9.62 -0.66
C ILE A 51 4.41 10.81 -0.85
N ARG A 52 4.93 11.37 0.26
CA ARG A 52 5.85 12.52 0.29
C ARG A 52 7.05 12.20 1.17
N GLU A 53 8.15 12.95 0.98
CA GLU A 53 9.28 12.95 1.92
C GLU A 53 8.89 13.66 3.23
N GLU A 54 9.35 13.13 4.37
CA GLU A 54 9.01 13.71 5.69
C GLU A 54 9.61 15.11 5.93
N GLY A 55 10.60 15.56 5.14
CA GLY A 55 11.27 16.84 5.30
C GLY A 55 10.40 18.09 5.10
N GLU A 56 9.19 17.95 4.55
CA GLU A 56 8.27 19.09 4.32
C GLU A 56 7.48 19.50 5.59
N TYR A 57 7.61 18.75 6.70
CA TYR A 57 6.78 18.94 7.91
C TYR A 57 7.54 19.11 9.23
N GLY A 58 8.83 19.49 9.18
CA GLY A 58 9.52 20.03 10.36
C GLY A 58 9.99 19.02 11.42
N GLU A 59 9.96 17.74 11.16
CA GLU A 59 10.58 16.73 12.02
C GLU A 59 11.82 16.14 11.35
N GLU A 60 12.84 15.82 12.19
CA GLU A 60 14.18 15.40 11.79
C GLU A 60 14.21 14.42 10.61
N GLU A 61 15.09 14.73 9.66
CA GLU A 61 15.39 14.02 8.41
C GLU A 61 15.31 12.49 8.49
N THR A 62 14.19 11.91 8.10
CA THR A 62 14.20 10.57 7.52
C THR A 62 14.34 10.74 6.00
N LYS A 63 15.58 10.84 5.54
CA LYS A 63 15.89 10.89 4.11
C LYS A 63 15.25 9.69 3.40
N VAL A 64 14.16 9.92 2.70
CA VAL A 64 13.73 8.99 1.65
C VAL A 64 14.88 8.96 0.66
N LYS A 65 15.51 7.80 0.50
CA LYS A 65 16.75 7.62 -0.27
C LYS A 65 16.64 8.03 -1.75
N ASN A 66 15.45 8.50 -2.21
CA ASN A 66 15.24 8.76 -3.61
C ASN A 66 14.07 9.74 -3.83
N PRO A 67 14.30 10.95 -4.40
CA PRO A 67 13.25 11.93 -4.74
C PRO A 67 12.18 11.39 -5.72
N TYR A 68 12.40 10.23 -6.32
CA TYR A 68 11.42 9.54 -7.18
C TYR A 68 10.34 8.78 -6.41
N SER A 69 10.43 8.69 -5.09
CA SER A 69 9.45 7.99 -4.25
C SER A 69 8.15 8.80 -4.07
N GLU A 70 8.20 10.13 -4.22
CA GLU A 70 7.02 10.99 -4.11
C GLU A 70 6.04 10.75 -5.25
N ARG A 71 4.82 10.41 -4.90
CA ARG A 71 3.77 10.12 -5.86
C ARG A 71 2.39 10.09 -5.21
N ASP A 72 1.35 10.25 -6.03
CA ASP A 72 -0.04 10.03 -5.66
C ASP A 72 -0.46 8.64 -6.15
N VAL A 73 -0.75 7.72 -5.24
CA VAL A 73 -1.17 6.34 -5.53
C VAL A 73 -2.68 6.26 -5.46
N PRO A 74 -3.40 6.02 -6.57
CA PRO A 74 -4.84 5.86 -6.53
C PRO A 74 -5.24 4.65 -5.67
N LEU A 75 -6.34 4.77 -4.93
CA LEU A 75 -6.88 3.70 -4.10
C LEU A 75 -7.94 2.94 -4.88
N HIS A 76 -7.74 1.63 -5.03
CA HIS A 76 -8.63 0.72 -5.76
C HIS A 76 -10.06 0.81 -5.21
N SER A 77 -11.08 0.68 -6.10
CA SER A 77 -12.50 0.71 -5.72
C SER A 77 -12.86 -0.31 -4.63
N VAL A 78 -12.24 -1.47 -4.64
CA VAL A 78 -12.37 -2.48 -3.56
C VAL A 78 -12.02 -1.90 -2.19
N LEU A 79 -10.95 -1.10 -2.08
CA LEU A 79 -10.59 -0.45 -0.82
C LEU A 79 -11.63 0.60 -0.40
N VAL A 80 -12.08 1.39 -1.36
CA VAL A 80 -12.95 2.55 -1.13
C VAL A 80 -14.40 2.11 -0.88
N ASP A 81 -14.95 1.33 -1.81
CA ASP A 81 -16.39 1.05 -1.89
C ASP A 81 -16.75 -0.27 -1.19
N THR A 82 -15.94 -1.32 -1.38
CA THR A 82 -16.23 -2.65 -0.84
C THR A 82 -15.82 -2.76 0.62
N LEU A 83 -14.55 -2.53 0.93
CA LEU A 83 -13.99 -2.76 2.27
C LEU A 83 -14.15 -1.58 3.22
N GLY A 84 -14.42 -0.37 2.70
CA GLY A 84 -14.66 0.81 3.52
C GLY A 84 -13.39 1.41 4.14
N PHE A 85 -12.26 1.32 3.47
CA PHE A 85 -10.99 1.87 3.96
C PHE A 85 -11.07 3.37 4.28
N ILE A 86 -11.79 4.15 3.47
CA ILE A 86 -11.98 5.58 3.72
C ILE A 86 -12.79 5.82 5.01
N LYS A 87 -13.78 4.96 5.31
CA LYS A 87 -14.52 5.05 6.58
C LYS A 87 -13.59 4.80 7.77
N TYR A 88 -12.72 3.78 7.65
CA TYR A 88 -11.70 3.48 8.66
C TYR A 88 -10.75 4.67 8.86
N VAL A 89 -10.17 5.23 7.79
CA VAL A 89 -9.28 6.41 7.87
C VAL A 89 -9.99 7.60 8.54
N ASN A 90 -11.24 7.87 8.17
CA ASN A 90 -12.02 8.95 8.77
C ASN A 90 -12.33 8.70 10.26
N HIS A 91 -12.51 7.43 10.67
CA HIS A 91 -12.66 7.07 12.07
C HIS A 91 -11.36 7.39 12.84
N ILE A 92 -10.20 6.96 12.35
CA ILE A 92 -8.89 7.23 12.94
C ILE A 92 -8.64 8.74 13.05
N LYS A 93 -8.98 9.50 12.00
CA LYS A 93 -8.87 10.96 12.00
C LYS A 93 -9.74 11.62 13.08
N LYS A 94 -10.95 11.09 13.33
CA LYS A 94 -11.85 11.59 14.40
C LYS A 94 -11.31 11.28 15.80
N LEU A 95 -10.49 10.25 15.97
CA LEU A 95 -9.78 9.96 17.21
C LEU A 95 -8.61 10.93 17.47
N GLY A 96 -8.30 11.82 16.53
CA GLY A 96 -7.18 12.75 16.62
C GLY A 96 -5.83 12.14 16.24
N GLU A 97 -5.81 10.93 15.72
CA GLU A 97 -4.59 10.24 15.36
C GLU A 97 -4.05 10.72 14.00
N GLU A 98 -2.76 11.00 13.94
CA GLU A 98 -2.11 11.46 12.72
C GLU A 98 -1.84 10.32 11.73
N ARG A 99 -1.55 9.10 12.25
CA ARG A 99 -1.24 7.93 11.43
C ARG A 99 -2.41 6.98 11.35
N VAL A 100 -2.63 6.44 10.15
CA VAL A 100 -3.70 5.45 9.90
C VAL A 100 -3.50 4.20 10.77
N PHE A 101 -2.24 3.78 10.96
CA PHE A 101 -1.84 2.65 11.80
C PHE A 101 -1.06 3.14 13.02
N TYR A 102 -1.73 3.94 13.87
CA TYR A 102 -1.14 4.59 15.04
C TYR A 102 -0.64 3.59 16.09
N GLU A 103 -1.18 2.36 16.09
CA GLU A 103 -0.77 1.28 16.99
C GLU A 103 0.63 0.74 16.68
N LEU A 104 1.17 1.01 15.49
CA LEU A 104 2.49 0.53 15.11
C LEU A 104 3.59 1.39 15.75
N PRO A 105 4.47 0.81 16.60
CA PRO A 105 5.54 1.57 17.20
C PRO A 105 6.67 1.85 16.19
N LYS A 106 7.28 3.03 16.31
CA LYS A 106 8.49 3.41 15.56
C LYS A 106 9.71 2.72 16.13
N ILE A 107 10.37 1.87 15.35
CA ILE A 107 11.57 1.14 15.77
C ILE A 107 12.69 1.40 14.76
N LYS A 108 13.80 2.00 15.21
CA LYS A 108 14.92 2.40 14.34
C LYS A 108 14.41 3.22 13.13
N ASN A 109 13.59 4.22 13.41
CA ASN A 109 12.95 5.10 12.42
C ASN A 109 12.05 4.40 11.38
N LYS A 110 11.49 3.22 11.69
CA LYS A 110 10.58 2.47 10.84
C LYS A 110 9.39 1.90 11.60
N TYR A 111 8.23 1.81 10.93
CA TYR A 111 6.98 1.28 11.48
C TYR A 111 6.71 -0.17 11.08
N GLN A 112 7.34 -0.66 9.99
CA GLN A 112 7.06 -1.96 9.38
C GLN A 112 7.47 -3.21 10.17
N LYS A 113 8.27 -3.07 11.25
CA LYS A 113 8.96 -4.20 11.89
C LYS A 113 8.03 -5.31 12.33
N TYR A 114 6.94 -4.98 13.04
CA TYR A 114 6.03 -6.00 13.55
C TYR A 114 5.16 -6.60 12.47
N VAL A 115 4.60 -5.79 11.56
CA VAL A 115 3.81 -6.28 10.43
C VAL A 115 4.66 -7.17 9.52
N GLY A 116 5.89 -6.75 9.21
CA GLY A 116 6.82 -7.53 8.40
C GLY A 116 7.17 -8.88 9.03
N ARG A 117 7.45 -8.90 10.35
CA ARG A 117 7.70 -10.15 11.09
C ARG A 117 6.47 -11.05 11.09
N PHE A 118 5.29 -10.49 11.40
CA PHE A 118 4.05 -11.26 11.37
C PHE A 118 3.83 -11.90 10.01
N PHE A 119 3.87 -11.08 8.95
CA PHE A 119 3.60 -11.55 7.59
C PHE A 119 4.63 -12.58 7.12
N ASN A 120 5.93 -12.23 7.23
CA ASN A 120 6.98 -13.07 6.65
C ASN A 120 7.27 -14.33 7.49
N ASP A 121 7.16 -14.27 8.82
CA ASP A 121 7.60 -15.35 9.69
C ASP A 121 6.47 -16.22 10.23
N ARG A 122 5.29 -15.64 10.44
CA ARG A 122 4.13 -16.38 10.96
C ARG A 122 3.16 -16.73 9.87
N TYR A 123 2.69 -15.73 9.12
CA TYR A 123 1.61 -15.91 8.15
C TYR A 123 2.04 -16.77 6.97
N LEU A 124 3.15 -16.44 6.29
CA LEU A 124 3.66 -17.22 5.16
C LEU A 124 4.02 -18.66 5.56
N LYS A 125 4.49 -18.85 6.81
CA LYS A 125 4.72 -20.21 7.35
C LYS A 125 3.41 -20.98 7.53
N LYS A 126 2.39 -20.34 8.11
CA LYS A 126 1.07 -20.93 8.35
C LYS A 126 0.40 -21.42 7.06
N ILE A 127 0.55 -20.68 5.96
CA ILE A 127 -0.02 -21.03 4.64
C ILE A 127 0.92 -21.88 3.77
N GLY A 128 2.05 -22.39 4.33
CA GLY A 128 2.96 -23.31 3.64
C GLY A 128 3.82 -22.66 2.55
N LEU A 129 3.91 -21.34 2.46
CA LEU A 129 4.71 -20.65 1.45
C LEU A 129 6.15 -20.37 1.91
N LYS A 130 6.47 -20.49 3.19
CA LYS A 130 7.83 -20.35 3.71
C LYS A 130 8.50 -21.72 3.79
N GLY A 131 9.72 -21.82 3.29
CA GLY A 131 10.48 -23.08 3.27
C GLY A 131 10.38 -23.89 1.97
N THR A 132 9.69 -23.36 0.96
CA THR A 132 9.51 -24.03 -0.37
C THR A 132 10.69 -23.84 -1.33
N GLY A 133 11.84 -23.32 -0.86
CA GLY A 133 12.97 -22.93 -1.72
C GLY A 133 12.76 -21.59 -2.45
N ARG A 134 11.57 -21.01 -2.41
CA ARG A 134 11.27 -19.68 -2.97
C ARG A 134 11.33 -18.62 -1.87
N SER A 135 12.05 -17.54 -2.12
CA SER A 135 12.09 -16.39 -1.21
C SER A 135 10.81 -15.55 -1.34
N VAL A 136 9.73 -15.97 -0.69
CA VAL A 136 8.47 -15.22 -0.65
C VAL A 136 8.46 -14.31 0.58
N SER A 137 8.10 -13.05 0.38
CA SER A 137 8.00 -12.04 1.45
C SER A 137 6.86 -11.06 1.13
N PHE A 138 6.59 -10.11 2.03
CA PHE A 138 5.65 -9.02 1.73
C PHE A 138 6.00 -8.29 0.43
N HIS A 139 7.30 -8.11 0.14
CA HIS A 139 7.75 -7.46 -1.08
C HIS A 139 7.33 -8.20 -2.35
N SER A 140 7.08 -9.51 -2.27
CA SER A 140 6.59 -10.30 -3.39
C SER A 140 5.21 -9.85 -3.89
N MET A 141 4.37 -9.25 -3.03
CA MET A 141 3.09 -8.65 -3.46
C MET A 141 3.31 -7.54 -4.48
N ARG A 142 4.32 -6.69 -4.25
CA ARG A 142 4.67 -5.61 -5.17
C ARG A 142 5.14 -6.15 -6.53
N HIS A 143 5.98 -7.19 -6.53
CA HIS A 143 6.36 -7.88 -7.77
C HIS A 143 5.16 -8.55 -8.44
N SER A 144 4.22 -9.09 -7.67
CA SER A 144 2.99 -9.66 -8.24
C SER A 144 2.14 -8.59 -8.93
N VAL A 145 1.98 -7.42 -8.34
CA VAL A 145 1.28 -6.27 -8.97
C VAL A 145 1.99 -5.87 -10.27
N GLU A 146 3.32 -5.73 -10.26
CA GLU A 146 4.11 -5.40 -11.44
C GLU A 146 3.91 -6.44 -12.56
N THR A 147 4.07 -7.72 -12.24
CA THR A 147 3.89 -8.82 -13.19
C THR A 147 2.46 -8.88 -13.73
N HIS A 148 1.46 -8.72 -12.86
CA HIS A 148 0.05 -8.73 -13.26
C HIS A 148 -0.26 -7.62 -14.26
N LEU A 149 0.17 -6.39 -13.98
CA LEU A 149 -0.02 -5.25 -14.87
C LEU A 149 0.77 -5.39 -16.18
N THR A 150 1.97 -5.95 -16.13
CA THR A 150 2.79 -6.25 -17.32
C THR A 150 2.07 -7.26 -18.22
N ASN A 151 1.50 -8.31 -17.66
CA ASN A 151 0.75 -9.32 -18.39
C ASN A 151 -0.55 -8.76 -19.01
N GLN A 152 -1.04 -7.64 -18.49
CA GLN A 152 -2.17 -6.91 -19.05
C GLN A 152 -1.75 -5.80 -20.04
N ASN A 153 -0.50 -5.83 -20.50
CA ASN A 153 0.06 -4.87 -21.44
C ASN A 153 -0.02 -3.41 -20.97
N VAL A 154 0.03 -3.18 -19.65
CA VAL A 154 0.13 -1.82 -19.10
C VAL A 154 1.52 -1.26 -19.43
N ASN A 155 1.57 0.02 -19.85
CA ASN A 155 2.82 0.68 -20.16
C ASN A 155 3.79 0.61 -18.96
N PRO A 156 5.01 0.08 -19.11
CA PRO A 156 5.97 -0.06 -18.01
C PRO A 156 6.24 1.23 -17.25
N ARG A 157 6.25 2.39 -17.94
CA ARG A 157 6.42 3.69 -17.28
C ARG A 157 5.29 4.02 -16.31
N MET A 158 4.06 3.60 -16.61
CA MET A 158 2.91 3.78 -15.73
C MET A 158 3.03 2.89 -14.49
N ILE A 159 3.51 1.65 -14.66
CA ILE A 159 3.78 0.72 -13.55
C ILE A 159 4.88 1.29 -12.65
N ASP A 160 5.98 1.78 -13.23
CA ASP A 160 7.08 2.42 -12.49
C ASP A 160 6.59 3.64 -11.69
N GLY A 161 5.73 4.46 -12.32
CA GLY A 161 5.13 5.62 -11.66
C GLY A 161 4.23 5.24 -10.50
N LEU A 162 3.37 4.25 -10.67
CA LEU A 162 2.51 3.73 -9.61
C LEU A 162 3.35 3.22 -8.43
N GLN A 163 4.42 2.49 -8.74
CA GLN A 163 5.26 1.88 -7.73
C GLN A 163 6.38 2.77 -7.19
N GLY A 164 6.71 3.90 -7.85
CA GLY A 164 7.83 4.77 -7.49
C GLY A 164 9.17 4.06 -7.69
N HIS A 165 9.37 3.45 -8.86
CA HIS A 165 10.66 2.98 -9.32
C HIS A 165 11.45 4.14 -9.94
N SER A 166 12.77 4.20 -9.67
CA SER A 166 13.65 5.11 -10.38
C SER A 166 13.82 4.63 -11.82
N GLN A 167 13.39 5.44 -12.77
CA GLN A 167 13.66 5.14 -14.17
C GLN A 167 15.11 5.51 -14.51
N LYS A 168 15.82 4.61 -15.18
CA LYS A 168 17.14 4.88 -15.73
C LYS A 168 16.99 5.87 -16.89
N GLY A 169 17.49 7.11 -16.73
CA GLY A 169 17.49 8.14 -17.76
C GLY A 169 16.88 9.47 -17.31
N ILE A 170 17.41 10.57 -17.83
CA ILE A 170 17.08 11.96 -17.43
C ILE A 170 15.61 12.34 -17.70
N GLY A 171 14.94 11.65 -18.64
CA GLY A 171 13.54 11.96 -19.02
C GLY A 171 12.46 11.23 -18.21
N GLY A 172 12.81 10.15 -17.50
CA GLY A 172 11.79 9.28 -16.87
C GLY A 172 11.08 9.90 -15.67
N SER A 173 11.81 10.64 -14.83
CA SER A 173 11.29 11.24 -13.60
C SER A 173 10.40 12.46 -13.82
N VAL A 174 10.70 13.24 -14.86
CA VAL A 174 9.93 14.46 -15.20
C VAL A 174 8.56 14.08 -15.77
N TYR A 175 8.51 13.00 -16.56
CA TYR A 175 7.27 12.55 -17.20
C TYR A 175 6.22 12.05 -16.18
N MET A 176 6.66 11.38 -15.12
CA MET A 176 5.73 10.77 -14.15
C MET A 176 5.17 11.76 -13.12
N LYS A 177 5.88 12.87 -12.83
CA LYS A 177 5.34 13.95 -11.97
C LYS A 177 4.07 14.62 -12.53
N GLY A 178 3.77 14.42 -13.82
CA GLY A 178 2.60 14.99 -14.50
C GLY A 178 1.46 14.02 -14.76
N VAL A 179 1.60 12.72 -14.45
CA VAL A 179 0.50 11.76 -14.70
C VAL A 179 -0.59 11.95 -13.65
N LYS A 180 -1.79 12.26 -14.14
CA LYS A 180 -2.93 12.52 -13.29
C LYS A 180 -3.42 11.24 -12.60
N PRO A 181 -3.89 11.32 -11.33
CA PRO A 181 -4.38 10.16 -10.59
C PRO A 181 -5.48 9.38 -11.32
N GLU A 182 -6.38 10.07 -12.01
CA GLU A 182 -7.45 9.43 -12.78
C GLU A 182 -6.94 8.59 -13.95
N VAL A 183 -5.80 8.98 -14.54
CA VAL A 183 -5.15 8.19 -15.60
C VAL A 183 -4.48 6.95 -14.98
N LEU A 184 -3.75 7.10 -13.87
CA LEU A 184 -3.17 5.97 -13.15
C LEU A 184 -4.25 5.00 -12.64
N MET A 185 -5.40 5.53 -12.19
CA MET A 185 -6.54 4.71 -11.78
C MET A 185 -6.98 3.81 -12.92
N LYS A 186 -7.36 4.41 -14.05
CA LYS A 186 -7.88 3.70 -15.23
C LYS A 186 -6.86 2.75 -15.86
N GLU A 187 -5.63 3.22 -16.04
CA GLU A 187 -4.62 2.46 -16.81
C GLU A 187 -3.87 1.41 -15.98
N CYS A 188 -3.86 1.55 -14.65
CA CYS A 188 -3.15 0.61 -13.77
C CYS A 188 -4.06 0.00 -12.72
N VAL A 189 -4.63 0.83 -11.82
CA VAL A 189 -5.24 0.33 -10.59
C VAL A 189 -6.51 -0.46 -10.87
N ASP A 190 -7.37 0.01 -11.77
CA ASP A 190 -8.60 -0.70 -12.19
C ASP A 190 -8.32 -2.04 -12.89
N LYS A 191 -7.08 -2.26 -13.34
CA LYS A 191 -6.65 -3.52 -13.95
C LYS A 191 -6.15 -4.54 -12.94
N ILE A 192 -6.04 -4.19 -11.66
CA ILE A 192 -5.61 -5.11 -10.60
C ILE A 192 -6.81 -5.96 -10.19
N ASP A 193 -6.93 -7.12 -10.81
CA ASP A 193 -7.92 -8.13 -10.44
C ASP A 193 -7.22 -9.46 -10.09
N TRP A 194 -7.42 -9.90 -8.86
CA TRP A 194 -6.86 -11.15 -8.34
C TRP A 194 -7.84 -12.31 -8.38
N GLY A 195 -9.04 -12.12 -8.91
CA GLY A 195 -10.11 -13.11 -8.86
C GLY A 195 -10.56 -13.45 -7.43
N ILE A 196 -10.39 -12.54 -6.47
CA ILE A 196 -10.74 -12.71 -5.06
C ILE A 196 -12.05 -12.01 -4.76
N ASP A 197 -12.96 -12.71 -4.11
CA ASP A 197 -14.18 -12.12 -3.55
C ASP A 197 -13.85 -11.36 -2.26
N PHE A 198 -13.56 -10.06 -2.40
CA PHE A 198 -13.22 -9.18 -1.28
C PHE A 198 -14.39 -8.89 -0.34
N GLU A 199 -15.65 -9.11 -0.74
CA GLU A 199 -16.79 -8.99 0.18
C GLU A 199 -16.66 -9.94 1.38
N LYS A 200 -16.07 -11.13 1.18
CA LYS A 200 -15.79 -12.09 2.24
C LYS A 200 -14.75 -11.65 3.26
N LEU A 201 -13.99 -10.59 2.93
CA LEU A 201 -12.98 -10.02 3.82
C LEU A 201 -13.50 -8.81 4.60
N LYS A 202 -14.73 -8.38 4.36
CA LYS A 202 -15.34 -7.20 4.98
C LYS A 202 -15.44 -7.36 6.49
N VAL A 203 -14.94 -6.38 7.21
CA VAL A 203 -15.03 -6.29 8.67
C VAL A 203 -15.93 -5.12 9.07
N LYS A 204 -16.61 -5.24 10.21
CA LYS A 204 -17.38 -4.13 10.80
C LYS A 204 -16.44 -3.30 11.67
N PHE A 205 -16.43 -1.99 11.47
CA PHE A 205 -15.71 -1.01 12.28
C PHE A 205 -16.66 -0.34 13.25
#